data_3682bc35ab474452ea90bec4138ae204
#
_entry.id   3682bc35ab474452ea90bec4138ae204
#
_cell.length_a   1.000
_cell.length_b   1.000
_cell.length_c   1.000
_cell.angle_alpha   90.00
_cell.angle_beta   90.00
_cell.angle_gamma   90.00
#
_symmetry.space_group_name_H-M   'P 1'
#
loop_
_entity.id
_entity.type
_entity.pdbx_description
1 polymer ?
#
loop_
_entity_poly.entity_id
_entity_poly.type
_entity_poly.pdbx_seq_one_letter_code
_entity_poly.pdbx_strand_id
1 'polypeptide(L)'
;MTIKNWADTDKPREKMISQGKTALSNAELLAILLGSGSADESAVELSRRILASVNNSLTTLGKQSLQQLQAFKGIGQAKAITILAATEMGRRRAAETPEPQPKIEVAHNVFALMQPLIGELPHEEFWVLYLNSTNRVIHKARLFSGGITQTTVDVRLLFKTALEQGAIALILVHNHPSGNTTPSKEDIELTQRVKTAGDMLDIKLLDHVIVTEKEYLSLLDERLF
;
A
#
# COMPACT_ATOMS: atom_id res chain seq x y z
N MET A 1 -7.09 -38.35 -11.76
CA MET A 1 -6.06 -37.89 -12.73
C MET A 1 -5.06 -36.97 -12.01
N THR A 2 -3.77 -37.17 -12.18
CA THR A 2 -2.75 -36.33 -11.55
C THR A 2 -2.68 -34.98 -12.28
N ILE A 3 -2.72 -33.86 -11.54
CA ILE A 3 -2.58 -32.47 -12.06
C ILE A 3 -1.31 -32.29 -12.93
N LYS A 4 -0.33 -33.19 -12.81
CA LYS A 4 0.90 -33.17 -13.59
C LYS A 4 0.68 -33.22 -15.12
N ASN A 5 -0.43 -33.81 -15.58
CA ASN A 5 -0.78 -33.96 -16.99
C ASN A 5 -1.71 -32.89 -17.54
N TRP A 6 -2.03 -31.87 -16.74
CA TRP A 6 -2.84 -30.73 -17.19
C TRP A 6 -1.98 -29.76 -18.00
N ALA A 7 -2.62 -29.02 -18.91
CA ALA A 7 -1.95 -27.90 -19.56
C ALA A 7 -1.49 -26.90 -18.48
N ASP A 8 -0.37 -26.23 -18.69
CA ASP A 8 0.18 -25.29 -17.70
C ASP A 8 -0.84 -24.17 -17.34
N THR A 9 -1.65 -23.75 -18.30
CA THR A 9 -2.75 -22.80 -18.09
C THR A 9 -3.82 -23.28 -17.12
N ASP A 10 -3.95 -24.57 -16.88
CA ASP A 10 -4.97 -25.19 -16.02
C ASP A 10 -4.42 -25.57 -14.64
N LYS A 11 -3.10 -25.53 -14.48
CA LYS A 11 -2.45 -25.76 -13.19
C LYS A 11 -2.61 -24.52 -12.30
N PRO A 12 -3.18 -24.61 -11.08
CA PRO A 12 -3.52 -23.43 -10.28
C PRO A 12 -2.34 -22.48 -9.99
N ARG A 13 -1.12 -22.99 -9.80
CA ARG A 13 0.06 -22.16 -9.52
C ARG A 13 0.51 -21.38 -10.75
N GLU A 14 0.58 -22.04 -11.89
CA GLU A 14 0.97 -21.48 -13.18
C GLU A 14 -0.09 -20.46 -13.65
N LYS A 15 -1.37 -20.76 -13.43
CA LYS A 15 -2.48 -19.84 -13.67
C LYS A 15 -2.38 -18.59 -12.80
N MET A 16 -2.00 -18.75 -11.52
CA MET A 16 -1.78 -17.59 -10.63
C MET A 16 -0.64 -16.69 -11.12
N ILE A 17 0.44 -17.28 -11.62
CA ILE A 17 1.61 -16.54 -12.13
C ILE A 17 1.25 -15.81 -13.43
N SER A 18 0.56 -16.46 -14.36
CA SER A 18 0.29 -15.91 -15.69
C SER A 18 -0.91 -14.96 -15.74
N GLN A 19 -1.94 -15.20 -14.92
CA GLN A 19 -3.23 -14.48 -14.97
C GLN A 19 -3.57 -13.73 -13.66
N GLY A 20 -2.75 -13.89 -12.63
CA GLY A 20 -2.97 -13.26 -11.33
C GLY A 20 -3.97 -14.01 -10.43
N LYS A 21 -4.01 -13.60 -9.16
CA LYS A 21 -4.81 -14.25 -8.11
C LYS A 21 -6.32 -14.20 -8.33
N THR A 22 -6.81 -13.19 -9.03
CA THR A 22 -8.25 -12.97 -9.27
C THR A 22 -8.83 -13.90 -10.32
N ALA A 23 -8.00 -14.54 -11.14
CA ALA A 23 -8.41 -15.51 -12.13
C ALA A 23 -8.71 -16.91 -11.55
N LEU A 24 -8.33 -17.16 -10.28
CA LEU A 24 -8.51 -18.46 -9.65
C LEU A 24 -9.85 -18.58 -8.95
N SER A 25 -10.47 -19.76 -9.08
CA SER A 25 -11.62 -20.15 -8.27
C SER A 25 -11.20 -20.46 -6.81
N ASN A 26 -12.16 -20.45 -5.88
CA ASN A 26 -11.90 -20.84 -4.48
C ASN A 26 -11.31 -22.25 -4.37
N ALA A 27 -11.71 -23.18 -5.25
CA ALA A 27 -11.16 -24.53 -5.27
C ALA A 27 -9.70 -24.56 -5.70
N GLU A 28 -9.31 -23.75 -6.67
CA GLU A 28 -7.93 -23.62 -7.12
C GLU A 28 -7.05 -22.95 -6.05
N LEU A 29 -7.55 -21.91 -5.38
CA LEU A 29 -6.86 -21.27 -4.25
C LEU A 29 -6.64 -22.27 -3.09
N LEU A 30 -7.68 -23.01 -2.72
CA LEU A 30 -7.59 -24.03 -1.69
C LEU A 30 -6.62 -25.17 -2.10
N ALA A 31 -6.61 -25.58 -3.37
CA ALA A 31 -5.69 -26.57 -3.90
C ALA A 31 -4.22 -26.13 -3.80
N ILE A 32 -3.93 -24.85 -4.03
CA ILE A 32 -2.58 -24.28 -3.84
C ILE A 32 -2.16 -24.41 -2.35
N LEU A 33 -3.05 -24.09 -1.43
CA LEU A 33 -2.81 -24.20 0.03
C LEU A 33 -2.56 -25.65 0.46
N LEU A 34 -3.34 -26.60 -0.05
CA LEU A 34 -3.18 -28.02 0.26
C LEU A 34 -1.90 -28.63 -0.33
N GLY A 35 -1.42 -28.09 -1.44
CA GLY A 35 -0.20 -28.51 -2.15
C GLY A 35 -0.32 -29.87 -2.84
N SER A 36 -1.12 -30.80 -2.33
CA SER A 36 -1.33 -32.15 -2.89
C SER A 36 -2.74 -32.66 -2.60
N GLY A 37 -3.24 -33.57 -3.45
CA GLY A 37 -4.49 -34.29 -3.23
C GLY A 37 -4.35 -35.45 -2.26
N SER A 38 -5.16 -36.48 -2.47
CA SER A 38 -5.07 -37.79 -1.82
C SER A 38 -4.52 -38.83 -2.81
N ALA A 39 -4.53 -40.12 -2.42
CA ALA A 39 -4.16 -41.20 -3.33
C ALA A 39 -5.09 -41.30 -4.55
N ASP A 40 -6.35 -40.95 -4.36
CA ASP A 40 -7.43 -41.19 -5.32
C ASP A 40 -7.88 -39.95 -6.07
N GLU A 41 -7.51 -38.74 -5.60
CA GLU A 41 -8.00 -37.47 -6.16
C GLU A 41 -6.91 -36.38 -6.17
N SER A 42 -7.02 -35.47 -7.11
CA SER A 42 -6.14 -34.30 -7.24
C SER A 42 -6.41 -33.29 -6.12
N ALA A 43 -5.48 -32.35 -5.90
CA ALA A 43 -5.68 -31.27 -4.94
C ALA A 43 -6.94 -30.41 -5.26
N VAL A 44 -7.23 -30.20 -6.55
CA VAL A 44 -8.41 -29.43 -6.97
C VAL A 44 -9.71 -30.20 -6.71
N GLU A 45 -9.73 -31.51 -6.99
CA GLU A 45 -10.89 -32.37 -6.71
C GLU A 45 -11.16 -32.44 -5.20
N LEU A 46 -10.11 -32.67 -4.38
CA LEU A 46 -10.20 -32.63 -2.94
C LEU A 46 -10.74 -31.28 -2.43
N SER A 47 -10.23 -30.17 -2.97
CA SER A 47 -10.70 -28.82 -2.63
C SER A 47 -12.17 -28.59 -2.99
N ARG A 48 -12.60 -29.05 -4.17
CA ARG A 48 -14.01 -28.98 -4.58
C ARG A 48 -14.92 -29.77 -3.63
N ARG A 49 -14.50 -30.97 -3.22
CA ARG A 49 -15.25 -31.82 -2.30
C ARG A 49 -15.37 -31.17 -0.91
N ILE A 50 -14.31 -30.57 -0.39
CA ILE A 50 -14.33 -29.84 0.87
C ILE A 50 -15.26 -28.62 0.77
N LEU A 51 -15.13 -27.81 -0.29
CA LEU A 51 -15.97 -26.63 -0.48
C LEU A 51 -17.44 -26.99 -0.68
N ALA A 52 -17.75 -28.08 -1.39
CA ALA A 52 -19.13 -28.54 -1.58
C ALA A 52 -19.79 -28.89 -0.24
N SER A 53 -19.07 -29.49 0.71
CA SER A 53 -19.60 -29.85 2.05
C SER A 53 -19.98 -28.63 2.91
N VAL A 54 -19.47 -27.45 2.57
CA VAL A 54 -19.77 -26.18 3.24
C VAL A 54 -20.53 -25.20 2.32
N ASN A 55 -21.26 -25.73 1.32
CA ASN A 55 -22.03 -24.95 0.33
C ASN A 55 -21.20 -23.87 -0.40
N ASN A 56 -19.93 -24.16 -0.67
CA ASN A 56 -18.95 -23.24 -1.26
C ASN A 56 -18.72 -21.94 -0.46
N SER A 57 -19.07 -21.91 0.81
CA SER A 57 -18.91 -20.76 1.69
C SER A 57 -17.55 -20.78 2.39
N LEU A 58 -16.70 -19.81 2.09
CA LEU A 58 -15.42 -19.61 2.79
C LEU A 58 -15.62 -19.25 4.27
N THR A 59 -16.71 -18.55 4.59
CA THR A 59 -17.09 -18.23 5.97
C THR A 59 -17.40 -19.51 6.76
N THR A 60 -18.16 -20.44 6.14
CA THR A 60 -18.50 -21.72 6.77
C THR A 60 -17.26 -22.63 6.86
N LEU A 61 -16.39 -22.62 5.85
CA LEU A 61 -15.11 -23.32 5.89
C LEU A 61 -14.25 -22.86 7.07
N GLY A 62 -14.17 -21.56 7.31
CA GLY A 62 -13.40 -20.98 8.42
C GLY A 62 -13.96 -21.27 9.81
N LYS A 63 -15.22 -21.77 9.90
CA LYS A 63 -15.84 -22.20 11.15
C LYS A 63 -15.64 -23.69 11.44
N GLN A 64 -15.06 -24.45 10.51
CA GLN A 64 -14.81 -25.88 10.72
C GLN A 64 -13.75 -26.08 11.81
N SER A 65 -13.93 -27.11 12.62
CA SER A 65 -12.91 -27.55 13.57
C SER A 65 -11.80 -28.35 12.89
N LEU A 66 -10.66 -28.49 13.56
CA LEU A 66 -9.56 -29.33 13.10
C LEU A 66 -10.05 -30.75 12.82
N GLN A 67 -10.86 -31.32 13.73
CA GLN A 67 -11.41 -32.68 13.63
C GLN A 67 -12.35 -32.82 12.41
N GLN A 68 -13.22 -31.83 12.17
CA GLN A 68 -14.12 -31.85 11.02
C GLN A 68 -13.34 -31.82 9.71
N LEU A 69 -12.27 -31.02 9.62
CA LEU A 69 -11.42 -30.99 8.42
C LEU A 69 -10.64 -32.32 8.25
N GLN A 70 -10.15 -32.91 9.32
CA GLN A 70 -9.45 -34.20 9.29
C GLN A 70 -10.37 -35.39 8.92
N ALA A 71 -11.67 -35.27 9.05
CA ALA A 71 -12.64 -36.28 8.59
C ALA A 71 -12.62 -36.47 7.07
N PHE A 72 -12.12 -35.49 6.29
CA PHE A 72 -11.98 -35.65 4.85
C PHE A 72 -10.77 -36.54 4.53
N LYS A 73 -10.99 -37.61 3.78
CA LYS A 73 -9.92 -38.47 3.25
C LYS A 73 -8.92 -37.60 2.48
N GLY A 74 -7.63 -37.68 2.81
CA GLY A 74 -6.57 -36.87 2.20
C GLY A 74 -6.23 -35.59 2.95
N ILE A 75 -6.95 -35.25 4.03
CA ILE A 75 -6.66 -34.14 4.92
C ILE A 75 -6.07 -34.68 6.23
N GLY A 76 -4.75 -34.62 6.35
CA GLY A 76 -4.05 -34.83 7.62
C GLY A 76 -3.99 -33.53 8.44
N GLN A 77 -3.38 -33.63 9.63
CA GLN A 77 -3.26 -32.52 10.56
C GLN A 77 -2.62 -31.25 9.90
N ALA A 78 -1.54 -31.41 9.16
CA ALA A 78 -0.83 -30.30 8.53
C ALA A 78 -1.74 -29.53 7.54
N LYS A 79 -2.46 -30.23 6.64
CA LYS A 79 -3.37 -29.61 5.69
C LYS A 79 -4.55 -28.92 6.39
N ALA A 80 -5.12 -29.54 7.42
CA ALA A 80 -6.20 -28.95 8.21
C ALA A 80 -5.75 -27.65 8.89
N ILE A 81 -4.55 -27.62 9.51
CA ILE A 81 -3.95 -26.43 10.11
C ILE A 81 -3.73 -25.33 9.03
N THR A 82 -3.26 -25.69 7.86
CA THR A 82 -3.07 -24.72 6.75
C THR A 82 -4.38 -24.05 6.36
N ILE A 83 -5.48 -24.82 6.26
CA ILE A 83 -6.80 -24.25 5.94
C ILE A 83 -7.25 -23.28 7.05
N LEU A 84 -7.15 -23.71 8.34
CA LEU A 84 -7.57 -22.89 9.48
C LEU A 84 -6.72 -21.61 9.59
N ALA A 85 -5.41 -21.70 9.38
CA ALA A 85 -4.53 -20.54 9.39
C ALA A 85 -4.87 -19.55 8.27
N ALA A 86 -5.10 -20.03 7.05
CA ALA A 86 -5.45 -19.17 5.91
C ALA A 86 -6.81 -18.48 6.10
N THR A 87 -7.82 -19.19 6.61
CA THR A 87 -9.14 -18.61 6.88
C THR A 87 -9.11 -17.63 8.04
N GLU A 88 -8.30 -17.87 9.08
CA GLU A 88 -8.12 -16.93 10.19
C GLU A 88 -7.38 -15.67 9.74
N MET A 89 -6.34 -15.78 8.91
CA MET A 89 -5.70 -14.61 8.30
C MET A 89 -6.68 -13.78 7.46
N GLY A 90 -7.52 -14.43 6.66
CA GLY A 90 -8.59 -13.77 5.92
C GLY A 90 -9.59 -13.05 6.84
N ARG A 91 -9.98 -13.67 7.95
CA ARG A 91 -10.86 -13.08 8.97
C ARG A 91 -10.21 -11.85 9.63
N ARG A 92 -8.95 -11.96 10.05
CA ARG A 92 -8.18 -10.83 10.64
C ARG A 92 -8.09 -9.69 9.65
N ARG A 93 -7.69 -9.95 8.41
CA ARG A 93 -7.64 -8.95 7.35
C ARG A 93 -8.99 -8.24 7.14
N ALA A 94 -10.10 -8.98 7.18
CA ALA A 94 -11.44 -8.37 7.04
C ALA A 94 -11.84 -7.53 8.27
N ALA A 95 -11.24 -7.78 9.43
CA ALA A 95 -11.45 -7.02 10.67
C ALA A 95 -10.46 -5.86 10.83
N GLU A 96 -9.41 -5.77 10.01
CA GLU A 96 -8.49 -4.64 10.01
C GLU A 96 -9.25 -3.38 9.59
N THR A 97 -9.26 -2.40 10.47
CA THR A 97 -9.70 -1.05 10.12
C THR A 97 -8.50 -0.35 9.50
N PRO A 98 -8.55 0.03 8.22
CA PRO A 98 -7.46 0.83 7.64
C PRO A 98 -7.26 2.09 8.48
N GLU A 99 -6.02 2.42 8.80
CA GLU A 99 -5.74 3.72 9.42
C GLU A 99 -6.34 4.82 8.53
N PRO A 100 -7.11 5.76 9.13
CA PRO A 100 -7.72 6.82 8.36
C PRO A 100 -6.61 7.64 7.69
N GLN A 101 -6.56 7.60 6.35
CA GLN A 101 -5.64 8.42 5.59
C GLN A 101 -6.01 9.90 5.79
N PRO A 102 -5.09 10.74 6.30
CA PRO A 102 -5.36 12.15 6.49
C PRO A 102 -5.82 12.80 5.19
N LYS A 103 -6.90 13.56 5.23
CA LYS A 103 -7.39 14.34 4.09
C LYS A 103 -6.83 15.75 4.19
N ILE A 104 -6.28 16.26 3.10
CA ILE A 104 -5.76 17.62 3.02
C ILE A 104 -6.75 18.46 2.21
N GLU A 105 -7.36 19.43 2.89
CA GLU A 105 -8.29 20.38 2.29
C GLU A 105 -7.72 21.82 2.31
N VAL A 106 -6.91 22.12 3.31
CA VAL A 106 -6.24 23.42 3.50
C VAL A 106 -4.82 23.22 4.01
N ALA A 107 -3.96 24.21 3.86
CA ALA A 107 -2.56 24.15 4.31
C ALA A 107 -2.40 23.82 5.81
N HIS A 108 -3.36 24.24 6.64
CA HIS A 108 -3.38 23.90 8.07
C HIS A 108 -3.44 22.37 8.32
N ASN A 109 -4.09 21.58 7.44
CA ASN A 109 -4.09 20.13 7.60
C ASN A 109 -2.69 19.54 7.37
N VAL A 110 -1.90 20.14 6.47
CA VAL A 110 -0.49 19.76 6.25
C VAL A 110 0.34 20.09 7.49
N PHE A 111 0.16 21.29 8.03
CA PHE A 111 0.82 21.72 9.26
C PHE A 111 0.50 20.78 10.43
N ALA A 112 -0.77 20.52 10.70
CA ALA A 112 -1.18 19.62 11.77
C ALA A 112 -0.64 18.20 11.64
N LEU A 113 -0.46 17.72 10.38
CA LEU A 113 0.10 16.40 10.10
C LEU A 113 1.62 16.36 10.26
N MET A 114 2.34 17.43 9.87
CA MET A 114 3.79 17.42 9.73
C MET A 114 4.52 18.10 10.89
N GLN A 115 3.91 19.09 11.55
CA GLN A 115 4.53 19.81 12.67
C GLN A 115 5.00 18.86 13.79
N PRO A 116 4.23 17.86 14.25
CA PRO A 116 4.70 16.92 15.26
C PRO A 116 5.90 16.07 14.82
N LEU A 117 6.15 15.96 13.52
CA LEU A 117 7.23 15.17 12.97
C LEU A 117 8.51 15.97 12.73
N ILE A 118 8.38 17.23 12.27
CA ILE A 118 9.51 18.01 11.80
C ILE A 118 9.61 19.42 12.42
N GLY A 119 8.58 19.91 13.08
CA GLY A 119 8.54 21.31 13.54
C GLY A 119 9.59 21.65 14.60
N GLU A 120 10.00 20.69 15.42
CA GLU A 120 10.96 20.88 16.50
C GLU A 120 12.38 20.35 16.16
N LEU A 121 12.60 19.87 14.92
CA LEU A 121 13.90 19.33 14.55
C LEU A 121 14.95 20.44 14.47
N PRO A 122 16.18 20.19 14.97
CA PRO A 122 17.28 21.16 14.93
C PRO A 122 17.94 21.27 13.55
N HIS A 123 17.47 20.53 12.56
CA HIS A 123 17.96 20.50 11.18
C HIS A 123 16.79 20.50 10.20
N GLU A 124 17.04 20.90 8.98
CA GLU A 124 16.05 20.89 7.93
C GLU A 124 15.79 19.47 7.42
N GLU A 125 14.53 19.13 7.23
CA GLU A 125 14.09 17.94 6.51
C GLU A 125 13.13 18.34 5.39
N PHE A 126 13.27 17.67 4.25
CA PHE A 126 12.37 17.85 3.12
C PHE A 126 11.54 16.60 2.90
N TRP A 127 10.23 16.77 2.92
CA TRP A 127 9.23 15.72 2.80
C TRP A 127 8.32 15.94 1.62
N VAL A 128 7.76 14.86 1.13
CA VAL A 128 6.70 14.87 0.12
C VAL A 128 5.51 14.07 0.63
N LEU A 129 4.34 14.67 0.56
CA LEU A 129 3.06 14.00 0.76
C LEU A 129 2.51 13.62 -0.61
N TYR A 130 2.20 12.35 -0.80
CA TYR A 130 1.64 11.78 -2.02
C TYR A 130 0.14 11.57 -1.82
N LEU A 131 -0.69 12.09 -2.73
CA LEU A 131 -2.13 12.13 -2.54
C LEU A 131 -2.87 11.39 -3.66
N ASN A 132 -4.03 10.85 -3.31
CA ASN A 132 -4.99 10.28 -4.26
C ASN A 132 -5.98 11.34 -4.77
N SER A 133 -6.95 10.91 -5.62
CA SER A 133 -7.98 11.77 -6.22
C SER A 133 -8.93 12.45 -5.24
N THR A 134 -8.93 12.04 -3.98
CA THR A 134 -9.75 12.64 -2.92
C THR A 134 -8.93 13.45 -1.93
N ASN A 135 -7.70 13.83 -2.31
CA ASN A 135 -6.72 14.55 -1.49
C ASN A 135 -6.39 13.85 -0.16
N ARG A 136 -6.43 12.52 -0.14
CA ARG A 136 -5.96 11.74 1.01
C ARG A 136 -4.49 11.38 0.83
N VAL A 137 -3.73 11.52 1.90
CA VAL A 137 -2.31 11.16 1.93
C VAL A 137 -2.19 9.64 1.90
N ILE A 138 -1.72 9.10 0.78
CA ILE A 138 -1.50 7.67 0.57
C ILE A 138 -0.08 7.23 0.92
N HIS A 139 0.89 8.16 0.87
CA HIS A 139 2.28 7.92 1.25
C HIS A 139 2.96 9.21 1.68
N LYS A 140 3.98 9.09 2.56
CA LYS A 140 4.86 10.18 2.97
C LYS A 140 6.31 9.71 2.79
N ALA A 141 7.15 10.52 2.16
CA ALA A 141 8.55 10.20 2.02
C ALA A 141 9.44 11.40 2.38
N ARG A 142 10.46 11.14 3.20
CA ARG A 142 11.54 12.09 3.43
C ARG A 142 12.57 11.95 2.31
N LEU A 143 12.78 13.01 1.55
CA LEU A 143 13.76 13.03 0.46
C LEU A 143 15.11 13.59 0.88
N PHE A 144 15.11 14.42 1.93
CA PHE A 144 16.32 15.04 2.45
C PHE A 144 16.24 15.19 3.98
N SER A 145 17.39 15.04 4.65
CA SER A 145 17.59 15.33 6.06
C SER A 145 18.94 16.00 6.20
N GLY A 146 18.96 17.17 6.80
CA GLY A 146 20.06 18.15 6.80
C GLY A 146 21.45 17.62 7.14
N GLY A 147 22.41 18.22 6.49
CA GLY A 147 23.86 18.13 6.66
C GLY A 147 24.52 19.47 6.31
N ILE A 148 25.83 19.60 6.52
CA ILE A 148 26.61 20.85 6.36
C ILE A 148 26.69 21.35 4.89
N THR A 149 26.22 20.55 3.92
CA THR A 149 26.19 20.91 2.49
C THR A 149 24.79 20.83 1.94
N GLN A 150 24.35 21.86 1.22
CA GLN A 150 23.08 21.89 0.48
C GLN A 150 22.96 20.68 -0.45
N THR A 151 22.16 19.70 -0.08
CA THR A 151 21.86 18.58 -0.98
C THR A 151 20.55 18.89 -1.69
N THR A 152 20.63 19.09 -3.00
CA THR A 152 19.47 19.41 -3.84
C THR A 152 18.51 18.23 -3.84
N VAL A 153 17.22 18.49 -3.60
CA VAL A 153 16.15 17.48 -3.73
C VAL A 153 16.14 16.92 -5.15
N ASP A 154 16.28 15.60 -5.29
CA ASP A 154 16.22 14.95 -6.61
C ASP A 154 14.75 14.77 -7.04
N VAL A 155 14.31 15.63 -7.96
CA VAL A 155 12.96 15.63 -8.52
C VAL A 155 12.62 14.29 -9.20
N ARG A 156 13.62 13.56 -9.71
CA ARG A 156 13.40 12.24 -10.35
C ARG A 156 12.97 11.20 -9.32
N LEU A 157 13.58 11.19 -8.13
CA LEU A 157 13.20 10.28 -7.03
C LEU A 157 11.80 10.60 -6.51
N LEU A 158 11.45 11.89 -6.44
CA LEU A 158 10.11 12.35 -6.07
C LEU A 158 9.06 11.74 -7.00
N PHE A 159 9.21 11.92 -8.32
CA PHE A 159 8.23 11.40 -9.28
C PHE A 159 8.28 9.90 -9.47
N LYS A 160 9.44 9.25 -9.32
CA LYS A 160 9.53 7.79 -9.26
C LYS A 160 8.61 7.24 -8.16
N THR A 161 8.71 7.79 -6.94
CA THR A 161 7.83 7.38 -5.83
C THR A 161 6.37 7.69 -6.12
N ALA A 162 6.06 8.85 -6.72
CA ALA A 162 4.69 9.20 -7.09
C ALA A 162 4.06 8.15 -8.03
N LEU A 163 4.80 7.74 -9.06
CA LEU A 163 4.35 6.72 -10.02
C LEU A 163 4.21 5.34 -9.37
N GLU A 164 5.16 4.93 -8.52
CA GLU A 164 5.11 3.65 -7.79
C GLU A 164 3.91 3.59 -6.83
N GLN A 165 3.55 4.72 -6.21
CA GLN A 165 2.41 4.81 -5.28
C GLN A 165 1.08 5.09 -5.98
N GLY A 166 1.08 5.36 -7.29
CA GLY A 166 -0.13 5.77 -8.01
C GLY A 166 -0.70 7.10 -7.53
N ALA A 167 0.17 8.01 -7.08
CA ALA A 167 -0.23 9.34 -6.65
C ALA A 167 -0.60 10.21 -7.85
N ILE A 168 -1.63 11.03 -7.69
CA ILE A 168 -2.07 11.99 -8.72
C ILE A 168 -1.82 13.43 -8.30
N ALA A 169 -1.46 13.66 -7.05
CA ALA A 169 -1.09 14.97 -6.53
C ALA A 169 0.00 14.87 -5.46
N LEU A 170 0.71 15.96 -5.26
CA LEU A 170 1.83 16.11 -4.35
C LEU A 170 1.66 17.37 -3.51
N ILE A 171 2.18 17.33 -2.27
CA ILE A 171 2.48 18.51 -1.47
C ILE A 171 3.91 18.38 -0.99
N LEU A 172 4.70 19.44 -1.18
CA LEU A 172 6.04 19.55 -0.64
C LEU A 172 5.97 20.12 0.77
N VAL A 173 6.82 19.64 1.65
CA VAL A 173 6.88 20.14 3.04
C VAL A 173 8.34 20.15 3.49
N HIS A 174 8.78 21.24 4.07
CA HIS A 174 10.05 21.28 4.79
C HIS A 174 9.95 22.14 6.04
N ASN A 175 10.85 21.92 6.99
CA ASN A 175 10.90 22.74 8.19
C ASN A 175 12.04 23.73 8.16
N HIS A 176 11.81 24.87 8.81
CA HIS A 176 12.84 25.86 9.11
C HIS A 176 13.14 25.89 10.61
N PRO A 177 14.28 25.31 11.06
CA PRO A 177 14.67 25.32 12.48
C PRO A 177 14.87 26.72 13.07
N SER A 178 15.11 27.70 12.21
CA SER A 178 15.24 29.12 12.63
C SER A 178 13.95 29.75 13.13
N GLY A 179 12.78 29.11 12.86
CA GLY A 179 11.47 29.67 13.13
C GLY A 179 10.97 30.71 12.13
N ASN A 180 11.79 31.06 11.11
CA ASN A 180 11.38 31.98 10.03
C ASN A 180 10.66 31.20 8.93
N THR A 181 9.43 31.59 8.59
CA THR A 181 8.62 30.96 7.54
C THR A 181 8.88 31.51 6.13
N THR A 182 9.75 32.54 5.98
CA THR A 182 10.02 33.11 4.67
C THR A 182 10.73 32.12 3.78
N PRO A 183 10.19 31.79 2.58
CA PRO A 183 10.86 30.86 1.66
C PRO A 183 12.15 31.44 1.10
N SER A 184 13.14 30.59 0.92
CA SER A 184 14.34 30.93 0.19
C SER A 184 14.09 31.01 -1.31
N LYS A 185 15.04 31.56 -2.05
CA LYS A 185 14.98 31.56 -3.51
C LYS A 185 15.02 30.14 -4.08
N GLU A 186 15.81 29.29 -3.44
CA GLU A 186 15.98 27.88 -3.77
C GLU A 186 14.68 27.09 -3.58
N ASP A 187 13.89 27.40 -2.54
CA ASP A 187 12.58 26.78 -2.30
C ASP A 187 11.61 27.10 -3.42
N ILE A 188 11.57 28.36 -3.85
CA ILE A 188 10.70 28.81 -4.96
C ILE A 188 11.13 28.15 -6.27
N GLU A 189 12.44 28.12 -6.57
CA GLU A 189 12.97 27.48 -7.79
C GLU A 189 12.69 25.97 -7.81
N LEU A 190 12.87 25.28 -6.68
CA LEU A 190 12.54 23.87 -6.55
C LEU A 190 11.04 23.62 -6.77
N THR A 191 10.20 24.44 -6.15
CA THR A 191 8.74 24.35 -6.29
C THR A 191 8.32 24.48 -7.75
N GLN A 192 8.86 25.48 -8.46
CA GLN A 192 8.56 25.69 -9.87
C GLN A 192 9.03 24.53 -10.77
N ARG A 193 10.20 23.94 -10.46
CA ARG A 193 10.72 22.76 -11.17
C ARG A 193 9.81 21.54 -10.96
N VAL A 194 9.37 21.30 -9.71
CA VAL A 194 8.46 20.20 -9.39
C VAL A 194 7.11 20.41 -10.07
N LYS A 195 6.55 21.64 -10.03
CA LYS A 195 5.31 21.97 -10.72
C LYS A 195 5.39 21.67 -12.22
N THR A 196 6.41 22.19 -12.88
CA THR A 196 6.60 21.98 -14.33
C THR A 196 6.74 20.49 -14.68
N ALA A 197 7.50 19.73 -13.90
CA ALA A 197 7.66 18.29 -14.11
C ALA A 197 6.35 17.53 -13.83
N GLY A 198 5.60 17.94 -12.82
CA GLY A 198 4.31 17.35 -12.46
C GLY A 198 3.26 17.56 -13.54
N ASP A 199 3.20 18.75 -14.12
CA ASP A 199 2.28 19.08 -15.22
C ASP A 199 2.51 18.19 -16.44
N MET A 200 3.78 17.79 -16.72
CA MET A 200 4.11 16.88 -17.82
C MET A 200 3.71 15.42 -17.55
N LEU A 201 3.53 15.06 -16.28
CA LEU A 201 3.22 13.70 -15.83
C LEU A 201 1.76 13.54 -15.37
N ASP A 202 0.93 14.58 -15.50
CA ASP A 202 -0.43 14.65 -14.94
C ASP A 202 -0.47 14.41 -13.41
N ILE A 203 0.60 14.79 -12.70
CA ILE A 203 0.72 14.71 -11.24
C ILE A 203 0.81 16.13 -10.68
N LYS A 204 -0.27 16.63 -10.10
CA LYS A 204 -0.39 18.02 -9.68
C LYS A 204 0.42 18.32 -8.43
N LEU A 205 1.21 19.40 -8.43
CA LEU A 205 1.70 20.00 -7.20
C LEU A 205 0.59 20.89 -6.63
N LEU A 206 0.05 20.51 -5.47
CA LEU A 206 -1.04 21.26 -4.82
C LEU A 206 -0.51 22.38 -3.93
N ASP A 207 0.61 22.18 -3.23
CA ASP A 207 1.19 23.20 -2.36
C ASP A 207 2.66 22.89 -2.05
N HIS A 208 3.35 23.88 -1.50
CA HIS A 208 4.62 23.73 -0.79
C HIS A 208 4.49 24.46 0.54
N VAL A 209 4.58 23.72 1.65
CA VAL A 209 4.35 24.25 3.00
C VAL A 209 5.65 24.25 3.79
N ILE A 210 6.03 25.41 4.31
CA ILE A 210 7.13 25.59 5.25
C ILE A 210 6.56 25.45 6.66
N VAL A 211 7.17 24.62 7.49
CA VAL A 211 6.74 24.30 8.85
C VAL A 211 7.78 24.77 9.84
N THR A 212 7.34 25.41 10.91
CA THR A 212 8.18 25.73 12.09
C THR A 212 7.54 25.12 13.34
N GLU A 213 8.13 25.33 14.50
CA GLU A 213 7.57 24.86 15.77
C GLU A 213 6.15 25.39 16.01
N LYS A 214 5.87 26.65 15.61
CA LYS A 214 4.62 27.38 15.97
C LYS A 214 3.78 27.80 14.78
N GLU A 215 4.39 27.96 13.62
CA GLU A 215 3.78 28.60 12.46
C GLU A 215 4.06 27.82 11.17
N TYR A 216 3.32 28.11 10.14
CA TYR A 216 3.57 27.59 8.78
C TYR A 216 3.30 28.67 7.74
N LEU A 217 3.83 28.46 6.55
CA LEU A 217 3.55 29.26 5.37
C LEU A 217 3.24 28.34 4.20
N SER A 218 2.14 28.60 3.50
CA SER A 218 1.79 27.96 2.23
C SER A 218 2.25 28.84 1.08
N LEU A 219 3.09 28.31 0.19
CA LEU A 219 3.53 29.05 -0.99
C LEU A 219 2.37 29.26 -1.98
N LEU A 220 1.36 28.37 -1.95
CA LEU A 220 0.14 28.54 -2.76
C LEU A 220 -0.69 29.71 -2.26
N ASP A 221 -0.94 29.80 -0.95
CA ASP A 221 -1.73 30.88 -0.36
C ASP A 221 -1.07 32.24 -0.60
N GLU A 222 0.28 32.29 -0.57
CA GLU A 222 1.10 33.47 -0.84
C GLU A 222 1.28 33.75 -2.35
N ARG A 223 0.77 32.88 -3.24
CA ARG A 223 0.85 32.99 -4.71
C ARG A 223 2.31 33.07 -5.24
N LEU A 224 3.20 32.25 -4.66
CA LEU A 224 4.62 32.25 -4.99
C LEU A 224 4.99 31.26 -6.11
N PHE A 225 4.04 30.44 -6.61
CA PHE A 225 4.25 29.54 -7.75
C PHE A 225 2.98 29.24 -8.55
#